data_51ca59153a82a61845fd87554362a3ce
#
_entry.id   51ca59153a82a61845fd87554362a3ce
#
_cell.length_a   1.000
_cell.length_b   1.000
_cell.length_c   1.000
_cell.angle_alpha   90.00
_cell.angle_beta   90.00
_cell.angle_gamma   90.00
#
_symmetry.space_group_name_H-M   'P 1'
#
loop_
_entity.id
_entity.type
_entity.pdbx_description
1 polymer ?
#
loop_
_entity_poly.entity_id
_entity_poly.type
_entity_poly.pdbx_seq_one_letter_code
_entity_poly.pdbx_strand_id
1 'polypeptide(L)'
;MTSKSASNIADLLRSTASATPDAIWLTTPETSKQYSWQNSFDRANEIACHLQGAGLSDGASVAIAAANGAAASFAFLGAVVGGFRATPLNLVAGVKTLGFVLSHSKTELILCADDCRILVEDALATIPDASHVKPQIISMDIDDGPRWIGSGIPPVRVTDLRQPTTGTTGLLMYTSGTTGIPKGVLLSHGNLIAAGNNVCVAHKLDSTDTGMCVLPIY
;
A
#
# COMPACT_ATOMS: atom_id res chain seq x y z
N MET A 1 -14.10 -17.44 23.87
CA MET A 1 -14.80 -16.85 22.71
C MET A 1 -13.84 -16.96 21.55
N THR A 2 -14.11 -17.82 20.57
CA THR A 2 -13.30 -17.94 19.36
C THR A 2 -13.50 -16.66 18.56
N SER A 3 -12.52 -15.76 18.59
CA SER A 3 -12.44 -14.62 17.69
C SER A 3 -12.62 -15.15 16.27
N LYS A 4 -13.65 -14.69 15.58
CA LYS A 4 -13.84 -14.99 14.17
C LYS A 4 -12.57 -14.48 13.47
N SER A 5 -11.76 -15.39 12.94
CA SER A 5 -10.52 -15.03 12.22
C SER A 5 -10.88 -13.98 11.17
N ALA A 6 -10.16 -12.85 11.16
CA ALA A 6 -10.36 -11.82 10.15
C ALA A 6 -10.24 -12.44 8.75
N SER A 7 -11.16 -12.11 7.86
CA SER A 7 -11.20 -12.68 6.52
C SER A 7 -10.32 -11.93 5.52
N ASN A 8 -9.99 -10.69 5.84
CA ASN A 8 -9.17 -9.80 5.01
C ASN A 8 -8.47 -8.74 5.89
N ILE A 9 -7.53 -7.99 5.30
CA ILE A 9 -6.74 -6.97 6.01
C ILE A 9 -7.63 -5.82 6.53
N ALA A 10 -8.69 -5.44 5.80
CA ALA A 10 -9.59 -4.38 6.26
C ALA A 10 -10.34 -4.78 7.54
N ASP A 11 -10.80 -6.04 7.62
CA ASP A 11 -11.44 -6.58 8.83
C ASP A 11 -10.45 -6.68 10.00
N LEU A 12 -9.20 -7.11 9.71
CA LEU A 12 -8.15 -7.19 10.72
C LEU A 12 -7.85 -5.80 11.30
N LEU A 13 -7.62 -4.81 10.45
CA LEU A 13 -7.34 -3.44 10.86
C LEU A 13 -8.49 -2.85 11.68
N ARG A 14 -9.75 -3.03 11.21
CA ARG A 14 -10.96 -2.58 11.92
C ARG A 14 -11.09 -3.21 13.29
N SER A 15 -10.91 -4.52 13.38
CA SER A 15 -11.05 -5.23 14.66
C SER A 15 -9.96 -4.83 15.66
N THR A 16 -8.73 -4.62 15.21
CA THR A 16 -7.62 -4.20 16.06
C THR A 16 -7.82 -2.75 16.55
N ALA A 17 -8.19 -1.83 15.63
CA ALA A 17 -8.49 -0.45 16.01
C ALA A 17 -9.66 -0.34 17.02
N SER A 18 -10.69 -1.19 16.85
CA SER A 18 -11.80 -1.24 17.82
C SER A 18 -11.41 -1.81 19.18
N ALA A 19 -10.48 -2.76 19.22
CA ALA A 19 -10.05 -3.41 20.46
C ALA A 19 -9.03 -2.58 21.24
N THR A 20 -8.13 -1.91 20.54
CA THR A 20 -7.00 -1.16 21.13
C THR A 20 -6.77 0.18 20.39
N PRO A 21 -7.74 1.11 20.40
CA PRO A 21 -7.70 2.31 19.55
C PRO A 21 -6.47 3.20 19.80
N ASP A 22 -6.07 3.35 21.06
CA ASP A 22 -5.01 4.25 21.50
C ASP A 22 -3.62 3.58 21.52
N ALA A 23 -3.54 2.26 21.33
CA ALA A 23 -2.25 1.57 21.28
C ALA A 23 -1.47 2.00 20.04
N ILE A 24 -0.16 2.24 20.21
CA ILE A 24 0.71 2.68 19.13
C ILE A 24 0.96 1.52 18.18
N TRP A 25 0.64 1.74 16.91
CA TRP A 25 0.92 0.81 15.83
C TRP A 25 2.24 1.11 15.13
N LEU A 26 2.52 2.40 14.87
CA LEU A 26 3.69 2.81 14.10
C LEU A 26 4.40 3.97 14.79
N THR A 27 5.72 3.89 14.86
CA THR A 27 6.60 4.99 15.24
C THR A 27 7.59 5.23 14.10
N THR A 28 7.74 6.49 13.67
CA THR A 28 8.72 6.92 12.68
C THR A 28 9.89 7.60 13.38
N PRO A 29 11.08 6.96 13.45
CA PRO A 29 12.21 7.52 14.20
C PRO A 29 12.68 8.88 13.68
N GLU A 30 12.59 9.09 12.36
CA GLU A 30 13.06 10.29 11.66
C GLU A 30 12.30 11.55 12.11
N THR A 31 11.02 11.42 12.37
CA THR A 31 10.14 12.54 12.75
C THR A 31 9.65 12.42 14.19
N SER A 32 9.98 11.32 14.87
CA SER A 32 9.49 10.99 16.24
C SER A 32 7.97 10.97 16.36
N LYS A 33 7.25 10.84 15.24
CA LYS A 33 5.79 10.73 15.25
C LYS A 33 5.34 9.32 15.61
N GLN A 34 4.21 9.25 16.29
CA GLN A 34 3.56 8.01 16.67
C GLN A 34 2.11 8.01 16.18
N TYR A 35 1.68 6.86 15.69
CA TYR A 35 0.34 6.67 15.15
C TYR A 35 -0.33 5.50 15.85
N SER A 36 -1.52 5.75 16.40
CA SER A 36 -2.33 4.71 17.05
C SER A 36 -3.02 3.82 16.00
N TRP A 37 -3.59 2.69 16.46
CA TRP A 37 -4.42 1.84 15.61
C TRP A 37 -5.63 2.60 15.06
N GLN A 38 -6.26 3.48 15.86
CA GLN A 38 -7.39 4.29 15.38
C GLN A 38 -6.95 5.27 14.28
N ASN A 39 -5.84 6.00 14.49
CA ASN A 39 -5.31 6.88 13.44
C ASN A 39 -5.03 6.13 12.14
N SER A 40 -4.46 4.93 12.27
CA SER A 40 -4.10 4.12 11.11
C SER A 40 -5.32 3.60 10.36
N PHE A 41 -6.36 3.22 11.09
CA PHE A 41 -7.64 2.82 10.51
C PHE A 41 -8.32 3.99 9.78
N ASP A 42 -8.37 5.17 10.40
CA ASP A 42 -9.00 6.36 9.81
C ASP A 42 -8.27 6.79 8.53
N ARG A 43 -6.94 6.85 8.56
CA ARG A 43 -6.13 7.20 7.38
C ARG A 43 -6.24 6.17 6.27
N ALA A 44 -6.23 4.88 6.59
CA ALA A 44 -6.42 3.84 5.57
C ALA A 44 -7.79 3.95 4.89
N ASN A 45 -8.86 4.24 5.66
CA ASN A 45 -10.19 4.47 5.08
C ASN A 45 -10.26 5.75 4.24
N GLU A 46 -9.65 6.84 4.68
CA GLU A 46 -9.56 8.09 3.92
C GLU A 46 -8.92 7.84 2.55
N ILE A 47 -7.76 7.19 2.53
CA ILE A 47 -7.05 6.85 1.28
C ILE A 47 -7.92 5.93 0.42
N ALA A 48 -8.51 4.89 1.00
CA ALA A 48 -9.40 3.98 0.29
C ALA A 48 -10.59 4.71 -0.36
N CYS A 49 -11.20 5.67 0.36
CA CYS A 49 -12.30 6.49 -0.15
C CYS A 49 -11.89 7.31 -1.38
N HIS A 50 -10.73 7.94 -1.35
CA HIS A 50 -10.20 8.69 -2.49
C HIS A 50 -9.84 7.78 -3.65
N LEU A 51 -9.17 6.65 -3.40
CA LEU A 51 -8.82 5.69 -4.46
C LEU A 51 -10.07 5.15 -5.17
N GLN A 52 -11.13 4.82 -4.44
CA GLN A 52 -12.39 4.41 -5.06
C GLN A 52 -13.10 5.58 -5.77
N GLY A 53 -12.96 6.81 -5.26
CA GLY A 53 -13.48 8.02 -5.91
C GLY A 53 -12.72 8.42 -7.18
N ALA A 54 -11.51 7.90 -7.37
CA ALA A 54 -10.69 8.14 -8.56
C ALA A 54 -11.21 7.42 -9.83
N GLY A 55 -12.19 6.53 -9.69
CA GLY A 55 -12.75 5.79 -10.82
C GLY A 55 -11.81 4.72 -11.38
N LEU A 56 -10.87 4.22 -10.57
CA LEU A 56 -9.97 3.16 -10.96
C LEU A 56 -10.71 1.85 -11.23
N SER A 57 -10.15 1.01 -12.10
CA SER A 57 -10.67 -0.33 -12.40
C SER A 57 -10.68 -1.21 -11.16
N ASP A 58 -11.58 -2.19 -11.10
CA ASP A 58 -11.62 -3.15 -10.00
C ASP A 58 -10.29 -3.91 -9.88
N GLY A 59 -9.70 -3.88 -8.68
CA GLY A 59 -8.39 -4.48 -8.43
C GLY A 59 -7.24 -3.83 -9.21
N ALA A 60 -7.38 -2.55 -9.58
CA ALA A 60 -6.31 -1.79 -10.24
C ALA A 60 -5.02 -1.80 -9.41
N SER A 61 -3.89 -1.68 -10.09
CA SER A 61 -2.59 -1.49 -9.45
C SER A 61 -2.44 -0.03 -9.03
N VAL A 62 -2.21 0.18 -7.74
CA VAL A 62 -1.82 1.47 -7.15
C VAL A 62 -0.35 1.36 -6.77
N ALA A 63 0.51 2.03 -7.53
CA ALA A 63 1.94 2.02 -7.24
C ALA A 63 2.26 2.95 -6.06
N ILE A 64 3.24 2.55 -5.25
CA ILE A 64 3.71 3.31 -4.08
C ILE A 64 5.18 3.60 -4.26
N ALA A 65 5.52 4.87 -4.47
CA ALA A 65 6.87 5.37 -4.61
C ALA A 65 7.24 6.19 -3.36
N ALA A 66 7.68 5.52 -2.33
CA ALA A 66 8.13 6.15 -1.08
C ALA A 66 9.12 5.24 -0.36
N ALA A 67 10.05 5.84 0.39
CA ALA A 67 10.86 5.09 1.35
C ALA A 67 10.01 4.54 2.51
N ASN A 68 10.61 3.65 3.32
CA ASN A 68 9.92 3.17 4.53
C ASN A 68 9.51 4.35 5.41
N GLY A 69 8.33 4.25 6.00
CA GLY A 69 7.80 5.30 6.88
C GLY A 69 6.28 5.32 6.92
N ALA A 70 5.72 6.36 7.51
CA ALA A 70 4.29 6.51 7.70
C ALA A 70 3.55 6.59 6.35
N ALA A 71 4.05 7.41 5.42
CA ALA A 71 3.43 7.59 4.10
C ALA A 71 3.29 6.27 3.34
N ALA A 72 4.38 5.49 3.24
CA ALA A 72 4.37 4.20 2.56
C ALA A 72 3.41 3.21 3.23
N SER A 73 3.40 3.18 4.58
CA SER A 73 2.55 2.30 5.37
C SER A 73 1.06 2.64 5.19
N PHE A 74 0.70 3.92 5.23
CA PHE A 74 -0.68 4.37 5.01
C PHE A 74 -1.13 4.17 3.56
N ALA A 75 -0.25 4.46 2.59
CA ALA A 75 -0.52 4.21 1.18
C ALA A 75 -0.80 2.72 0.92
N PHE A 76 0.01 1.84 1.50
CA PHE A 76 -0.19 0.39 1.42
C PHE A 76 -1.53 -0.02 2.04
N LEU A 77 -1.78 0.36 3.29
CA LEU A 77 -3.03 0.00 3.98
C LEU A 77 -4.25 0.55 3.24
N GLY A 78 -4.21 1.81 2.79
CA GLY A 78 -5.31 2.43 2.08
C GLY A 78 -5.63 1.74 0.74
N ALA A 79 -4.61 1.39 -0.03
CA ALA A 79 -4.81 0.64 -1.27
C ALA A 79 -5.43 -0.74 -0.99
N VAL A 80 -4.89 -1.47 -0.02
CA VAL A 80 -5.38 -2.81 0.35
C VAL A 80 -6.81 -2.75 0.92
N VAL A 81 -7.10 -1.81 1.81
CA VAL A 81 -8.44 -1.61 2.37
C VAL A 81 -9.45 -1.22 1.29
N GLY A 82 -9.03 -0.42 0.31
CA GLY A 82 -9.84 -0.02 -0.84
C GLY A 82 -10.09 -1.13 -1.87
N GLY A 83 -9.49 -2.32 -1.70
CA GLY A 83 -9.64 -3.45 -2.63
C GLY A 83 -8.74 -3.35 -3.87
N PHE A 84 -7.69 -2.52 -3.81
CA PHE A 84 -6.69 -2.35 -4.88
C PHE A 84 -5.44 -3.18 -4.61
N ARG A 85 -4.65 -3.40 -5.66
CA ARG A 85 -3.34 -4.04 -5.56
C ARG A 85 -2.29 -2.99 -5.21
N ALA A 86 -1.86 -2.94 -3.97
CA ALA A 86 -0.68 -2.16 -3.61
C ALA A 86 0.54 -2.71 -4.36
N THR A 87 1.27 -1.83 -5.05
CA THR A 87 2.47 -2.19 -5.83
C THR A 87 3.63 -1.31 -5.36
N PRO A 88 4.32 -1.68 -4.25
CA PRO A 88 5.50 -0.95 -3.80
C PRO A 88 6.60 -0.99 -4.86
N LEU A 89 7.21 0.16 -5.13
CA LEU A 89 8.25 0.30 -6.13
C LEU A 89 9.63 0.17 -5.51
N ASN A 90 10.47 -0.69 -6.07
CA ASN A 90 11.88 -0.77 -5.70
C ASN A 90 12.63 0.47 -6.23
N LEU A 91 12.79 1.49 -5.39
CA LEU A 91 13.35 2.79 -5.78
C LEU A 91 14.82 2.73 -6.22
N VAL A 92 15.54 1.64 -5.90
CA VAL A 92 16.93 1.45 -6.30
C VAL A 92 17.11 0.55 -7.54
N ALA A 93 16.01 0.07 -8.12
CA ALA A 93 16.07 -0.85 -9.27
C ALA A 93 16.43 -0.17 -10.60
N GLY A 94 16.47 1.17 -10.62
CA GLY A 94 16.76 1.98 -11.81
C GLY A 94 15.54 2.25 -12.70
N VAL A 95 15.60 3.34 -13.43
CA VAL A 95 14.52 3.95 -14.21
C VAL A 95 13.85 2.96 -15.17
N LYS A 96 14.64 2.19 -15.94
CA LYS A 96 14.11 1.22 -16.91
C LYS A 96 13.31 0.09 -16.24
N THR A 97 13.80 -0.41 -15.11
CA THR A 97 13.12 -1.46 -14.35
C THR A 97 11.81 -0.94 -13.77
N LEU A 98 11.81 0.28 -13.24
CA LEU A 98 10.59 0.93 -12.73
C LEU A 98 9.58 1.15 -13.86
N GLY A 99 10.01 1.62 -15.03
CA GLY A 99 9.14 1.77 -16.19
C GLY A 99 8.51 0.43 -16.62
N PHE A 100 9.30 -0.65 -16.63
CA PHE A 100 8.78 -1.99 -16.87
C PHE A 100 7.73 -2.38 -15.82
N VAL A 101 8.01 -2.19 -14.53
CA VAL A 101 7.08 -2.52 -13.45
C VAL A 101 5.77 -1.76 -13.58
N LEU A 102 5.82 -0.44 -13.79
CA LEU A 102 4.65 0.42 -13.98
C LEU A 102 3.79 -0.02 -15.17
N SER A 103 4.44 -0.33 -16.29
CA SER A 103 3.77 -0.81 -17.49
C SER A 103 3.18 -2.22 -17.32
N HIS A 104 3.96 -3.18 -16.81
CA HIS A 104 3.55 -4.57 -16.64
C HIS A 104 2.44 -4.72 -15.60
N SER A 105 2.48 -3.96 -14.50
CA SER A 105 1.43 -3.95 -13.48
C SER A 105 0.15 -3.27 -13.95
N LYS A 106 0.19 -2.56 -15.08
CA LYS A 106 -0.90 -1.71 -15.56
C LYS A 106 -1.32 -0.71 -14.46
N THR A 107 -0.32 -0.01 -13.90
CA THR A 107 -0.55 0.98 -12.85
C THR A 107 -1.49 2.07 -13.33
N GLU A 108 -2.57 2.33 -12.60
CA GLU A 108 -3.55 3.38 -12.91
C GLU A 108 -3.35 4.65 -12.07
N LEU A 109 -2.79 4.51 -10.86
CA LEU A 109 -2.48 5.62 -9.97
C LEU A 109 -1.17 5.37 -9.23
N ILE A 110 -0.40 6.43 -9.00
CA ILE A 110 0.87 6.40 -8.26
C ILE A 110 0.74 7.32 -7.05
N LEU A 111 0.91 6.77 -5.86
CA LEU A 111 1.12 7.50 -4.63
C LEU A 111 2.62 7.73 -4.50
N CYS A 112 3.06 8.99 -4.61
CA CYS A 112 4.47 9.33 -4.81
C CYS A 112 4.95 10.34 -3.76
N ALA A 113 5.95 9.98 -2.96
CA ALA A 113 6.65 10.93 -2.11
C ALA A 113 7.39 11.97 -2.96
N ASP A 114 7.50 13.20 -2.45
CA ASP A 114 8.02 14.33 -3.23
C ASP A 114 9.45 14.10 -3.72
N ASP A 115 10.28 13.43 -2.92
CA ASP A 115 11.67 13.09 -3.25
C ASP A 115 11.78 11.97 -4.31
N CYS A 116 10.72 11.20 -4.54
CA CYS A 116 10.65 10.16 -5.57
C CYS A 116 10.10 10.67 -6.91
N ARG A 117 9.61 11.91 -6.97
CA ARG A 117 8.86 12.45 -8.11
C ARG A 117 9.64 12.37 -9.43
N ILE A 118 10.86 12.85 -9.45
CA ILE A 118 11.72 12.87 -10.65
C ILE A 118 11.98 11.43 -11.12
N LEU A 119 12.30 10.52 -10.20
CA LEU A 119 12.55 9.11 -10.53
C LEU A 119 11.32 8.45 -11.18
N VAL A 120 10.12 8.74 -10.68
CA VAL A 120 8.86 8.23 -11.22
C VAL A 120 8.59 8.80 -12.62
N GLU A 121 8.78 10.11 -12.82
CA GLU A 121 8.59 10.77 -14.12
C GLU A 121 9.58 10.24 -15.16
N ASP A 122 10.83 10.07 -14.80
CA ASP A 122 11.85 9.45 -15.66
C ASP A 122 11.47 8.00 -16.01
N ALA A 123 10.97 7.23 -15.05
CA ALA A 123 10.51 5.86 -15.29
C ALA A 123 9.33 5.83 -16.27
N LEU A 124 8.35 6.71 -16.10
CA LEU A 124 7.21 6.83 -17.01
C LEU A 124 7.64 7.21 -18.43
N ALA A 125 8.66 8.07 -18.57
CA ALA A 125 9.20 8.45 -19.88
C ALA A 125 9.87 7.29 -20.63
N THR A 126 10.20 6.18 -19.94
CA THR A 126 10.73 4.97 -20.61
C THR A 126 9.63 4.06 -21.18
N ILE A 127 8.37 4.30 -20.82
CA ILE A 127 7.23 3.46 -21.25
C ILE A 127 6.83 3.88 -22.68
N PRO A 128 6.76 2.95 -23.65
CA PRO A 128 6.32 3.28 -24.99
C PRO A 128 4.89 3.85 -25.03
N ASP A 129 4.65 4.86 -25.85
CA ASP A 129 3.33 5.50 -26.01
C ASP A 129 2.20 4.51 -26.33
N ALA A 130 2.53 3.44 -27.06
CA ALA A 130 1.58 2.39 -27.43
C ALA A 130 1.05 1.59 -26.22
N SER A 131 1.68 1.68 -25.06
CA SER A 131 1.24 0.95 -23.86
C SER A 131 -0.03 1.52 -23.21
N HIS A 132 -0.42 2.74 -23.55
CA HIS A 132 -1.55 3.51 -22.97
C HIS A 132 -1.52 3.65 -21.43
N VAL A 133 -0.39 3.38 -20.77
CA VAL A 133 -0.25 3.54 -19.34
C VAL A 133 0.02 5.02 -19.03
N LYS A 134 -0.97 5.70 -18.50
CA LYS A 134 -0.90 7.11 -18.07
C LYS A 134 -1.47 7.25 -16.66
N PRO A 135 -0.74 6.78 -15.63
CA PRO A 135 -1.24 6.84 -14.27
C PRO A 135 -1.32 8.29 -13.78
N GLN A 136 -2.34 8.57 -12.97
CA GLN A 136 -2.38 9.81 -12.20
C GLN A 136 -1.36 9.72 -11.07
N ILE A 137 -0.60 10.81 -10.83
CA ILE A 137 0.37 10.87 -9.74
C ILE A 137 -0.17 11.77 -8.65
N ILE A 138 -0.31 11.23 -7.45
CA ILE A 138 -0.70 11.94 -6.24
C ILE A 138 0.53 12.07 -5.35
N SER A 139 0.92 13.31 -5.04
CA SER A 139 2.03 13.55 -4.12
C SER A 139 1.69 13.12 -2.70
N MET A 140 2.69 12.63 -1.98
CA MET A 140 2.58 12.24 -0.57
C MET A 140 3.51 13.07 0.31
N ASP A 141 2.97 13.49 1.46
CA ASP A 141 3.78 13.96 2.58
C ASP A 141 4.38 12.77 3.32
N ILE A 142 5.58 12.92 3.87
CA ILE A 142 6.30 11.82 4.54
C ILE A 142 5.57 11.27 5.77
N ASP A 143 4.81 12.12 6.45
CA ASP A 143 4.10 11.79 7.67
C ASP A 143 2.58 11.69 7.46
N ASP A 144 2.04 12.59 6.64
CA ASP A 144 0.60 12.75 6.49
C ASP A 144 0.01 11.95 5.33
N GLY A 145 0.85 11.36 4.49
CA GLY A 145 0.41 10.53 3.36
C GLY A 145 -0.07 11.34 2.15
N PRO A 146 -0.98 10.79 1.33
CA PRO A 146 -1.39 11.40 0.06
C PRO A 146 -2.07 12.76 0.22
N ARG A 147 -1.69 13.71 -0.64
CA ARG A 147 -2.29 15.05 -0.71
C ARG A 147 -3.42 15.08 -1.74
N TRP A 148 -4.64 14.95 -1.27
CA TRP A 148 -5.82 14.92 -2.14
C TRP A 148 -6.33 16.29 -2.56
N ILE A 149 -6.00 17.36 -1.81
CA ILE A 149 -6.42 18.73 -2.12
C ILE A 149 -5.80 19.16 -3.46
N GLY A 150 -6.67 19.56 -4.40
CA GLY A 150 -6.23 19.93 -5.75
C GLY A 150 -6.04 18.76 -6.72
N SER A 151 -6.20 17.52 -6.28
CA SER A 151 -6.07 16.33 -7.15
C SER A 151 -7.25 16.15 -8.12
N GLY A 152 -8.39 16.76 -7.82
CA GLY A 152 -9.65 16.54 -8.56
C GLY A 152 -10.34 15.22 -8.22
N ILE A 153 -9.84 14.46 -7.25
CA ILE A 153 -10.41 13.17 -6.82
C ILE A 153 -11.29 13.38 -5.59
N PRO A 154 -12.63 13.30 -5.69
CA PRO A 154 -13.50 13.33 -4.53
C PRO A 154 -13.48 11.99 -3.80
N PRO A 155 -13.56 11.95 -2.45
CA PRO A 155 -13.71 10.71 -1.74
C PRO A 155 -15.13 10.16 -1.89
N VAL A 156 -15.29 8.84 -1.95
CA VAL A 156 -16.57 8.20 -1.67
C VAL A 156 -16.83 8.22 -0.17
N ARG A 157 -18.09 8.01 0.25
CA ARG A 157 -18.37 7.86 1.69
C ARG A 157 -17.81 6.54 2.21
N VAL A 158 -17.31 6.54 3.45
CA VAL A 158 -16.77 5.33 4.10
C VAL A 158 -17.78 4.17 4.09
N THR A 159 -19.08 4.49 4.23
CA THR A 159 -20.17 3.49 4.17
C THR A 159 -20.33 2.84 2.81
N ASP A 160 -19.83 3.48 1.75
CA ASP A 160 -19.98 3.04 0.37
C ASP A 160 -18.71 2.31 -0.13
N LEU A 161 -17.69 2.15 0.74
CA LEU A 161 -16.47 1.43 0.41
C LEU A 161 -16.75 -0.03 0.05
N ARG A 162 -16.31 -0.45 -1.13
CA ARG A 162 -16.29 -1.85 -1.52
C ARG A 162 -15.35 -2.61 -0.60
N GLN A 163 -15.83 -3.68 -0.01
CA GLN A 163 -15.05 -4.48 0.91
C GLN A 163 -14.29 -5.58 0.15
N PRO A 164 -12.97 -5.72 0.38
CA PRO A 164 -12.22 -6.84 -0.17
C PRO A 164 -12.66 -8.16 0.45
N THR A 165 -12.43 -9.26 -0.26
CA THR A 165 -12.60 -10.62 0.22
C THR A 165 -11.25 -11.24 0.54
N THR A 166 -11.23 -12.43 1.14
CA THR A 166 -9.99 -13.22 1.37
C THR A 166 -9.23 -13.48 0.07
N GLY A 167 -9.94 -13.67 -1.06
CA GLY A 167 -9.35 -13.93 -2.37
C GLY A 167 -8.95 -12.69 -3.15
N THR A 168 -9.37 -11.49 -2.73
CA THR A 168 -8.97 -10.25 -3.38
C THR A 168 -7.46 -10.09 -3.33
N THR A 169 -6.83 -9.77 -4.46
CA THR A 169 -5.39 -9.49 -4.52
C THR A 169 -5.11 -8.14 -3.87
N GLY A 170 -4.35 -8.14 -2.77
CA GLY A 170 -3.99 -6.92 -2.03
C GLY A 170 -2.58 -6.43 -2.35
N LEU A 171 -1.69 -7.29 -2.80
CA LEU A 171 -0.28 -6.93 -3.02
C LEU A 171 0.25 -7.53 -4.33
N LEU A 172 0.94 -6.71 -5.10
CA LEU A 172 1.74 -7.12 -6.25
C LEU A 172 3.20 -6.73 -5.99
N MET A 173 4.05 -7.70 -5.75
CA MET A 173 5.49 -7.51 -5.58
C MET A 173 6.25 -7.99 -6.81
N TYR A 174 7.43 -7.41 -7.04
CA TYR A 174 8.32 -7.85 -8.11
C TYR A 174 9.61 -8.42 -7.55
N THR A 175 10.01 -9.56 -8.07
CA THR A 175 11.29 -10.19 -7.77
C THR A 175 12.25 -10.05 -8.95
N SER A 176 13.55 -10.00 -8.67
CA SER A 176 14.61 -9.97 -9.68
C SER A 176 14.75 -11.32 -10.38
N GLY A 177 13.83 -11.73 -11.21
CA GLY A 177 13.87 -13.05 -11.88
C GLY A 177 15.27 -13.45 -12.34
N THR A 178 15.60 -14.73 -12.27
CA THR A 178 16.88 -15.32 -12.75
C THR A 178 17.20 -15.02 -14.20
N THR A 179 16.23 -14.57 -14.96
CA THR A 179 16.32 -14.18 -16.39
C THR A 179 16.58 -12.68 -16.60
N GLY A 180 16.78 -11.91 -15.53
CA GLY A 180 16.97 -10.45 -15.60
C GLY A 180 15.69 -9.64 -15.80
N ILE A 181 14.55 -10.27 -16.10
CA ILE A 181 13.24 -9.60 -16.22
C ILE A 181 12.49 -9.77 -14.89
N PRO A 182 12.03 -8.67 -14.27
CA PRO A 182 11.26 -8.76 -13.03
C PRO A 182 10.00 -9.61 -13.20
N LYS A 183 9.71 -10.46 -12.21
CA LYS A 183 8.51 -11.29 -12.16
C LYS A 183 7.56 -10.77 -11.10
N GLY A 184 6.29 -10.53 -11.48
CA GLY A 184 5.24 -10.11 -10.56
C GLY A 184 4.68 -11.29 -9.78
N VAL A 185 4.57 -11.12 -8.45
CA VAL A 185 3.93 -12.08 -7.54
C VAL A 185 2.69 -11.43 -6.95
N LEU A 186 1.53 -12.04 -7.18
CA LEU A 186 0.24 -11.61 -6.66
C LEU A 186 -0.04 -12.29 -5.32
N LEU A 187 -0.31 -11.51 -4.29
CA LEU A 187 -0.66 -12.00 -2.97
C LEU A 187 -2.07 -11.52 -2.60
N SER A 188 -2.94 -12.48 -2.28
CA SER A 188 -4.29 -12.17 -1.80
C SER A 188 -4.27 -11.72 -0.34
N HIS A 189 -5.38 -11.14 0.13
CA HIS A 189 -5.57 -10.85 1.55
C HIS A 189 -5.35 -12.10 2.42
N GLY A 190 -5.84 -13.25 1.97
CA GLY A 190 -5.62 -14.52 2.66
C GLY A 190 -4.15 -14.91 2.75
N ASN A 191 -3.37 -14.71 1.66
CA ASN A 191 -1.92 -14.96 1.69
C ASN A 191 -1.21 -14.04 2.68
N LEU A 192 -1.56 -12.74 2.71
CA LEU A 192 -0.95 -11.77 3.62
C LEU A 192 -1.24 -12.12 5.09
N ILE A 193 -2.49 -12.47 5.41
CA ILE A 193 -2.86 -12.89 6.78
C ILE A 193 -2.15 -14.18 7.16
N ALA A 194 -2.12 -15.17 6.28
CA ALA A 194 -1.43 -16.43 6.54
C ALA A 194 0.08 -16.22 6.75
N ALA A 195 0.70 -15.37 5.94
CA ALA A 195 2.13 -15.02 6.11
C ALA A 195 2.38 -14.35 7.46
N GLY A 196 1.56 -13.35 7.83
CA GLY A 196 1.65 -12.69 9.14
C GLY A 196 1.51 -13.68 10.30
N ASN A 197 0.49 -14.54 10.25
CA ASN A 197 0.28 -15.57 11.29
C ASN A 197 1.46 -16.54 11.38
N ASN A 198 2.01 -16.98 10.25
CA ASN A 198 3.17 -17.87 10.24
C ASN A 198 4.40 -17.20 10.89
N VAL A 199 4.63 -15.92 10.61
CA VAL A 199 5.71 -15.13 11.24
C VAL A 199 5.49 -15.05 12.75
N CYS A 200 4.27 -14.69 13.20
CA CYS A 200 3.95 -14.61 14.63
C CYS A 200 4.19 -15.94 15.34
N VAL A 201 3.75 -17.06 14.75
CA VAL A 201 3.95 -18.40 15.34
C VAL A 201 5.44 -18.78 15.37
N ALA A 202 6.16 -18.59 14.25
CA ALA A 202 7.56 -18.98 14.13
C ALA A 202 8.47 -18.21 15.09
N HIS A 203 8.19 -16.93 15.30
CA HIS A 203 8.97 -16.04 16.17
C HIS A 203 8.39 -15.88 17.57
N LYS A 204 7.24 -16.55 17.85
CA LYS A 204 6.52 -16.45 19.13
C LYS A 204 6.16 -15.02 19.51
N LEU A 205 5.75 -14.22 18.50
CA LEU A 205 5.37 -12.83 18.70
C LEU A 205 4.01 -12.72 19.36
N ASP A 206 3.87 -11.76 20.26
CA ASP A 206 2.61 -11.42 20.91
C ASP A 206 2.34 -9.90 20.88
N SER A 207 1.28 -9.46 21.54
CA SER A 207 0.84 -8.05 21.56
C SER A 207 1.79 -7.09 22.29
N THR A 208 2.82 -7.58 22.97
CA THR A 208 3.82 -6.78 23.69
C THR A 208 5.08 -6.55 22.87
N ASP A 209 5.24 -7.27 21.75
CA ASP A 209 6.40 -7.14 20.89
C ASP A 209 6.33 -5.91 19.99
N THR A 210 7.48 -5.31 19.74
CA THR A 210 7.65 -4.22 18.77
C THR A 210 8.65 -4.64 17.70
N GLY A 211 8.19 -4.66 16.45
CA GLY A 211 9.03 -4.97 15.30
C GLY A 211 9.73 -3.72 14.75
N MET A 212 11.01 -3.86 14.40
CA MET A 212 11.73 -2.83 13.67
C MET A 212 11.83 -3.19 12.18
N CYS A 213 11.28 -2.35 11.32
CA CYS A 213 11.38 -2.52 9.86
C CYS A 213 12.63 -1.83 9.35
N VAL A 214 13.73 -2.57 9.22
CA VAL A 214 15.04 -2.07 8.75
C VAL A 214 15.29 -2.33 7.26
N LEU A 215 14.53 -3.24 6.66
CA LEU A 215 14.64 -3.54 5.23
C LEU A 215 13.58 -2.77 4.46
N PRO A 216 13.86 -2.39 3.18
CA PRO A 216 12.85 -1.81 2.32
C PRO A 216 11.62 -2.71 2.19
N ILE A 217 10.43 -2.12 2.15
CA ILE A 217 9.15 -2.84 2.05
C ILE A 217 8.68 -3.07 0.61
N TYR A 218 9.59 -3.01 -0.36
CA TYR A 218 9.33 -3.27 -1.78
C TYR A 218 9.96 -4.55 -2.29
#